data_e316fabcc80199b0ccda0096cbbfc631
#
_entry.id   e316fabcc80199b0ccda0096cbbfc631
#
_cell.length_a   1.000
_cell.length_b   1.000
_cell.length_c   1.000
_cell.angle_alpha   90.00
_cell.angle_beta   90.00
_cell.angle_gamma   90.00
#
_symmetry.space_group_name_H-M   'P 1'
#
loop_
_entity.id
_entity.type
_entity.pdbx_description
1 polymer ?
#
loop_
_entity_poly.entity_id
_entity_poly.type
_entity_poly.pdbx_seq_one_letter_code
_entity_poly.pdbx_strand_id
1 'polypeptide(L)'
;TLELLTNEMTRNKKLLIKAVIVDQDGSYAEAIWFNRKFLLQQFASGDMVIIYGMAKYEYGRLTFPSCEIEHVKVGRREIVPVYSDLNYIPGTWIREKIILLRSYLSGIFPDIIPQEIRTKHGFRTRAENIASIHFPTSLEDFDRSRQEL
;
A
#
# COMPACT_ATOMS: atom_id res chain seq x y z
N THR A 1 8.57 3.83 -12.88
CA THR A 1 8.18 5.01 -13.70
C THR A 1 6.94 4.70 -14.49
N LEU A 2 6.01 5.64 -14.59
CA LEU A 2 4.83 5.58 -15.46
C LEU A 2 5.26 5.99 -16.86
N GLU A 3 5.31 5.06 -17.81
CA GLU A 3 5.75 5.38 -19.18
C GLU A 3 4.60 5.85 -20.07
N LEU A 4 3.45 5.18 -19.96
CA LEU A 4 2.31 5.46 -20.82
C LEU A 4 1.03 5.46 -20.00
N LEU A 5 0.21 6.47 -20.20
CA LEU A 5 -1.13 6.56 -19.64
C LEU A 5 -2.13 6.81 -20.77
N THR A 6 -3.01 5.85 -21.00
CA THR A 6 -3.99 5.90 -22.09
C THR A 6 -5.40 5.73 -21.57
N ASN A 7 -6.37 6.18 -22.34
CA ASN A 7 -7.77 5.95 -22.04
C ASN A 7 -8.53 5.51 -23.30
N GLU A 8 -9.51 4.67 -23.12
CA GLU A 8 -10.42 4.21 -24.17
C GLU A 8 -11.81 3.93 -23.61
N MET A 9 -12.81 4.05 -24.46
CA MET A 9 -14.18 3.65 -24.09
C MET A 9 -14.41 2.20 -24.46
N THR A 10 -14.80 1.38 -23.49
CA THR A 10 -15.19 -0.01 -23.72
C THR A 10 -16.53 -0.08 -24.48
N ARG A 11 -16.83 -1.24 -25.08
CA ARG A 11 -18.13 -1.51 -25.74
C ARG A 11 -19.33 -1.24 -24.82
N ASN A 12 -19.15 -1.43 -23.51
CA ASN A 12 -20.18 -1.19 -22.48
C ASN A 12 -20.17 0.26 -21.95
N LYS A 13 -19.62 1.22 -22.70
CA LYS A 13 -19.55 2.63 -22.35
C LYS A 13 -18.87 2.92 -21.00
N LYS A 14 -17.95 2.05 -20.56
CA LYS A 14 -17.12 2.30 -19.39
C LYS A 14 -15.79 2.89 -19.84
N LEU A 15 -15.33 3.92 -19.16
CA LEU A 15 -13.99 4.48 -19.38
C LEU A 15 -12.96 3.47 -18.84
N LEU A 16 -12.11 2.97 -19.71
CA LEU A 16 -10.98 2.13 -19.38
C LEU A 16 -9.71 2.98 -19.42
N ILE A 17 -8.95 2.98 -18.33
CA ILE A 17 -7.65 3.63 -18.25
C ILE A 17 -6.60 2.53 -18.11
N LYS A 18 -5.55 2.62 -18.93
CA LYS A 18 -4.40 1.72 -18.90
C LYS A 18 -3.13 2.52 -18.68
N ALA A 19 -2.26 2.01 -17.84
CA ALA A 19 -0.93 2.57 -17.68
C ALA A 19 0.11 1.46 -17.86
N VAL A 20 1.20 1.78 -18.53
CA VAL A 20 2.41 0.97 -18.57
C VAL A 20 3.39 1.54 -17.56
N ILE A 21 3.85 0.67 -16.68
CA ILE A 21 4.75 1.03 -15.60
C ILE A 21 6.00 0.20 -15.71
N VAL A 22 7.14 0.87 -15.61
CA VAL A 22 8.46 0.26 -15.70
C VAL A 22 9.20 0.45 -14.40
N ASP A 23 9.78 -0.63 -13.88
CA ASP A 23 10.60 -0.58 -12.68
C ASP A 23 12.04 -0.15 -12.97
N GLN A 24 12.90 -0.18 -11.96
CA GLN A 24 14.30 0.21 -12.08
C GLN A 24 15.13 -0.81 -12.88
N ASP A 25 14.67 -2.05 -12.96
CA ASP A 25 15.34 -3.14 -13.66
C ASP A 25 14.87 -3.26 -15.12
N GLY A 26 13.95 -2.39 -15.56
CA GLY A 26 13.38 -2.38 -16.90
C GLY A 26 12.23 -3.38 -17.08
N SER A 27 11.79 -4.06 -16.02
CA SER A 27 10.59 -4.90 -16.08
C SER A 27 9.35 -4.03 -16.15
N TYR A 28 8.34 -4.48 -16.90
CA TYR A 28 7.12 -3.69 -17.10
C TYR A 28 5.88 -4.43 -16.61
N ALA A 29 4.89 -3.65 -16.20
CA ALA A 29 3.58 -4.12 -15.83
C ALA A 29 2.49 -3.19 -16.38
N GLU A 30 1.30 -3.72 -16.59
CA GLU A 30 0.13 -2.94 -16.99
C GLU A 30 -0.80 -2.73 -15.78
N ALA A 31 -1.16 -1.49 -15.51
CA ALA A 31 -2.19 -1.16 -14.53
C ALA A 31 -3.48 -0.77 -15.26
N ILE A 32 -4.62 -1.26 -14.76
CA ILE A 32 -5.92 -1.13 -15.44
C ILE A 32 -6.97 -0.62 -14.46
N TRP A 33 -7.68 0.45 -14.84
CA TRP A 33 -8.76 1.01 -14.05
C TRP A 33 -10.01 1.27 -14.89
N PHE A 34 -11.16 1.14 -14.26
CA PHE A 34 -12.44 1.48 -14.86
C PHE A 34 -13.05 2.71 -14.19
N ASN A 35 -13.54 3.66 -14.99
CA ASN A 35 -14.28 4.86 -14.54
C ASN A 35 -13.49 5.77 -13.56
N ARG A 36 -12.16 5.72 -13.52
CA ARG A 36 -11.31 6.57 -12.67
C ARG A 36 -10.72 7.76 -13.44
N LYS A 37 -11.57 8.57 -14.06
CA LYS A 37 -11.16 9.72 -14.90
C LYS A 37 -10.17 10.67 -14.23
N PHE A 38 -10.25 10.81 -12.90
CA PHE A 38 -9.36 11.67 -12.13
C PHE A 38 -7.86 11.30 -12.25
N LEU A 39 -7.55 10.03 -12.54
CA LEU A 39 -6.16 9.59 -12.73
C LEU A 39 -5.47 10.29 -13.88
N LEU A 40 -6.21 10.62 -14.95
CA LEU A 40 -5.69 11.36 -16.11
C LEU A 40 -5.32 12.82 -15.79
N GLN A 41 -5.83 13.35 -14.68
CA GLN A 41 -5.56 14.70 -14.22
C GLN A 41 -4.43 14.73 -13.18
N GLN A 42 -4.25 13.61 -12.46
CA GLN A 42 -3.28 13.51 -11.37
C GLN A 42 -1.93 12.97 -11.81
N PHE A 43 -1.90 12.14 -12.86
CA PHE A 43 -0.69 11.44 -13.29
C PHE A 43 -0.38 11.70 -14.77
N ALA A 44 0.90 11.76 -15.09
CA ALA A 44 1.42 11.93 -16.44
C ALA A 44 2.57 10.94 -16.73
N SER A 45 2.88 10.74 -18.02
CA SER A 45 4.08 10.01 -18.41
C SER A 45 5.33 10.68 -17.85
N GLY A 46 6.24 9.87 -17.29
CA GLY A 46 7.44 10.32 -16.60
C GLY A 46 7.30 10.35 -15.07
N ASP A 47 6.10 10.30 -14.54
CA ASP A 47 5.90 10.32 -13.09
C ASP A 47 6.49 9.06 -12.41
N MET A 48 7.15 9.28 -11.29
CA MET A 48 7.57 8.21 -10.39
C MET A 48 6.38 7.82 -9.52
N VAL A 49 5.92 6.57 -9.68
CA VAL A 49 4.71 6.09 -9.00
C VAL A 49 4.95 4.78 -8.25
N ILE A 50 4.16 4.55 -7.23
CA ILE A 50 4.05 3.27 -6.54
C ILE A 50 2.66 2.72 -6.81
N ILE A 51 2.57 1.44 -7.10
CA ILE A 51 1.32 0.72 -7.29
C ILE A 51 1.12 -0.28 -6.17
N TYR A 52 -0.09 -0.35 -5.67
CA TYR A 52 -0.52 -1.32 -4.68
C TYR A 52 -1.71 -2.09 -5.21
N GLY A 53 -1.64 -3.40 -5.14
CA GLY A 53 -2.75 -4.23 -5.59
C GLY A 53 -2.38 -5.67 -5.84
N MET A 54 -3.38 -6.44 -6.22
CA MET A 54 -3.19 -7.83 -6.59
C MET A 54 -2.65 -7.91 -8.02
N ALA A 55 -1.46 -8.45 -8.15
CA ALA A 55 -0.87 -8.74 -9.46
C ALA A 55 -1.48 -10.01 -10.05
N LYS A 56 -1.73 -10.00 -11.36
CA LYS A 56 -2.12 -11.17 -12.16
C LYS A 56 -1.18 -11.32 -13.32
N TYR A 57 -0.83 -12.54 -13.63
CA TYR A 57 -0.05 -12.85 -14.83
C TYR A 57 -0.98 -13.44 -15.88
N GLU A 58 -1.31 -12.65 -16.89
CA GLU A 58 -2.25 -13.04 -17.95
C GLU A 58 -1.64 -12.72 -19.33
N TYR A 59 -1.76 -13.63 -20.28
CA TYR A 59 -1.26 -13.46 -21.65
C TYR A 59 0.23 -13.05 -21.75
N GLY A 60 1.07 -13.58 -20.85
CA GLY A 60 2.49 -13.25 -20.80
C GLY A 60 2.83 -11.87 -20.24
N ARG A 61 1.89 -11.20 -19.59
CA ARG A 61 2.06 -9.87 -19.00
C ARG A 61 1.65 -9.84 -17.55
N LEU A 62 2.39 -9.06 -16.76
CA LEU A 62 2.01 -8.75 -15.39
C LEU A 62 0.99 -7.61 -15.41
N THR A 63 -0.19 -7.83 -14.85
CA THR A 63 -1.27 -6.86 -14.83
C THR A 63 -1.73 -6.58 -13.38
N PHE A 64 -2.12 -5.33 -13.11
CA PHE A 64 -2.69 -4.87 -11.85
C PHE A 64 -4.10 -4.34 -12.09
N PRO A 65 -5.13 -5.17 -12.03
CA PRO A 65 -6.52 -4.72 -12.20
C PRO A 65 -6.99 -3.95 -10.96
N SER A 66 -7.49 -2.74 -11.18
CA SER A 66 -8.09 -1.88 -10.13
C SER A 66 -7.14 -1.58 -8.95
N CYS A 67 -5.84 -1.49 -9.21
CA CYS A 67 -4.84 -1.17 -8.21
C CYS A 67 -4.96 0.29 -7.73
N GLU A 68 -4.32 0.56 -6.60
CA GLU A 68 -4.06 1.92 -6.14
C GLU A 68 -2.76 2.43 -6.72
N ILE A 69 -2.68 3.73 -6.98
CA ILE A 69 -1.50 4.40 -7.53
C ILE A 69 -1.25 5.69 -6.76
N GLU A 70 -0.01 5.93 -6.41
CA GLU A 70 0.45 7.15 -5.71
C GLU A 70 1.77 7.64 -6.30
N HIS A 71 2.01 8.96 -6.23
CA HIS A 71 3.34 9.50 -6.51
C HIS A 71 4.35 9.04 -5.47
N VAL A 72 5.55 8.69 -5.93
CA VAL A 72 6.68 8.43 -5.02
C VAL A 72 7.02 9.72 -4.29
N LYS A 73 6.87 9.72 -2.98
CA LYS A 73 7.43 10.78 -2.13
C LYS A 73 8.91 10.46 -1.91
N VAL A 74 9.79 11.38 -2.32
CA VAL A 74 11.25 11.22 -2.22
C VAL A 74 11.64 10.76 -0.81
N GLY A 75 12.33 9.62 -0.73
CA GLY A 75 12.81 9.04 0.54
C GLY A 75 12.02 7.86 1.10
N ARG A 76 10.96 7.40 0.44
CA ARG A 76 10.14 6.27 0.92
C ARG A 76 10.32 5.01 0.07
N ARG A 77 11.16 4.09 0.54
CA ARG A 77 11.03 2.65 0.31
C ARG A 77 10.29 2.06 1.52
N GLU A 78 9.00 2.30 1.64
CA GLU A 78 8.24 1.78 2.77
C GLU A 78 7.33 0.64 2.29
N ILE A 79 7.33 -0.44 3.06
CA ILE A 79 6.25 -1.42 3.00
C ILE A 79 5.01 -0.70 3.48
N VAL A 80 4.01 -0.61 2.63
CA VAL A 80 2.79 0.14 2.93
C VAL A 80 1.65 -0.83 3.18
N PRO A 81 0.94 -0.74 4.31
CA PRO A 81 -0.21 -1.60 4.57
C PRO A 81 -1.35 -1.26 3.62
N VAL A 82 -1.96 -2.30 3.06
CA VAL A 82 -3.16 -2.22 2.24
C VAL A 82 -4.36 -2.60 3.09
N TYR A 83 -5.31 -1.68 3.23
CA TYR A 83 -6.57 -1.91 3.94
C TYR A 83 -7.69 -2.16 2.94
N SER A 84 -8.52 -3.14 3.23
CA SER A 84 -9.76 -3.35 2.47
C SER A 84 -10.73 -2.20 2.69
N ASP A 85 -11.49 -1.88 1.66
CA ASP A 85 -12.60 -0.94 1.79
C ASP A 85 -13.62 -1.49 2.81
N LEU A 86 -14.07 -0.64 3.72
CA LEU A 86 -15.05 -0.96 4.73
C LEU A 86 -16.35 -0.21 4.44
N ASN A 87 -17.35 -0.88 3.90
CA ASN A 87 -18.60 -0.29 3.45
C ASN A 87 -18.36 0.87 2.46
N TYR A 88 -18.55 2.12 2.91
CA TYR A 88 -18.36 3.35 2.11
C TYR A 88 -17.03 4.05 2.42
N ILE A 89 -16.16 3.45 3.24
CA ILE A 89 -14.88 4.03 3.65
C ILE A 89 -13.77 3.37 2.84
N PRO A 90 -13.07 4.12 1.98
CA PRO A 90 -11.93 3.60 1.23
C PRO A 90 -10.77 3.19 2.14
N GLY A 91 -10.08 2.10 1.81
CA GLY A 91 -8.89 1.63 2.54
C GLY A 91 -7.78 2.69 2.62
N THR A 92 -7.64 3.53 1.60
CA THR A 92 -6.73 4.69 1.59
C THR A 92 -7.05 5.69 2.70
N TRP A 93 -8.33 6.01 2.92
CA TRP A 93 -8.75 6.88 4.00
C TRP A 93 -8.43 6.28 5.37
N ILE A 94 -8.66 4.95 5.55
CA ILE A 94 -8.29 4.23 6.78
C ILE A 94 -6.78 4.36 7.02
N ARG A 95 -5.96 4.13 6.00
CA ARG A 95 -4.50 4.26 6.08
C ARG A 95 -4.07 5.66 6.53
N GLU A 96 -4.63 6.71 5.93
CA GLU A 96 -4.34 8.10 6.33
C GLU A 96 -4.66 8.36 7.80
N LYS A 97 -5.78 7.85 8.31
CA LYS A 97 -6.16 8.03 9.71
C LYS A 97 -5.23 7.26 10.66
N ILE A 98 -4.81 6.06 10.29
CA ILE A 98 -3.86 5.27 11.08
C ILE A 98 -2.49 5.97 11.13
N ILE A 99 -2.03 6.59 10.04
CA ILE A 99 -0.80 7.39 10.02
C ILE A 99 -0.87 8.53 11.05
N LEU A 100 -2.00 9.23 11.14
CA LEU A 100 -2.19 10.30 12.12
C LEU A 100 -2.18 9.81 13.58
N LEU A 101 -2.60 8.57 13.81
CA LEU A 101 -2.64 7.96 15.15
C LEU A 101 -1.29 7.41 15.62
N ARG A 102 -0.28 7.34 14.74
CA ARG A 102 1.02 6.72 15.05
C ARG A 102 1.64 7.22 16.35
N SER A 103 1.62 8.52 16.61
CA SER A 103 2.19 9.13 17.81
C SER A 103 1.41 8.85 19.11
N TYR A 104 0.18 8.37 19.00
CA TYR A 104 -0.69 8.09 20.15
C TYR A 104 -0.74 6.62 20.54
N LEU A 105 -0.15 5.71 19.75
CA LEU A 105 -0.27 4.26 19.94
C LEU A 105 0.20 3.81 21.31
N SER A 106 1.29 4.38 21.84
CA SER A 106 1.83 4.02 23.15
C SER A 106 0.89 4.34 24.32
N GLY A 107 0.04 5.36 24.18
CA GLY A 107 -0.96 5.71 25.19
C GLY A 107 -2.28 4.95 25.08
N ILE A 108 -2.58 4.42 23.88
CA ILE A 108 -3.85 3.73 23.60
C ILE A 108 -3.77 2.23 23.94
N PHE A 109 -2.61 1.62 23.76
CA PHE A 109 -2.42 0.19 23.92
C PHE A 109 -1.46 -0.13 25.07
N PRO A 110 -1.96 -0.20 26.32
CA PRO A 110 -1.15 -0.59 27.45
C PRO A 110 -0.69 -2.04 27.32
N ASP A 111 0.49 -2.31 27.86
CA ASP A 111 1.04 -3.66 27.90
C ASP A 111 0.23 -4.55 28.85
N ILE A 112 -0.04 -5.77 28.39
CA ILE A 112 -0.69 -6.83 29.19
C ILE A 112 0.38 -7.66 29.90
N ILE A 113 1.55 -7.82 29.29
CA ILE A 113 2.66 -8.62 29.81
C ILE A 113 3.51 -7.76 30.73
N PRO A 114 3.80 -8.18 31.97
CA PRO A 114 4.68 -7.47 32.89
C PRO A 114 6.06 -7.21 32.27
N GLN A 115 6.65 -6.05 32.59
CA GLN A 115 7.93 -5.63 32.04
C GLN A 115 9.06 -6.65 32.29
N GLU A 116 9.08 -7.30 33.44
CA GLU A 116 10.08 -8.30 33.81
C GLU A 116 10.06 -9.50 32.84
N ILE A 117 8.85 -9.96 32.48
CA ILE A 117 8.67 -11.08 31.55
C ILE A 117 9.07 -10.64 30.15
N ARG A 118 8.66 -9.43 29.71
CA ARG A 118 9.05 -8.89 28.40
C ARG A 118 10.56 -8.80 28.26
N THR A 119 11.24 -8.22 29.26
CA THR A 119 12.71 -8.07 29.25
C THR A 119 13.41 -9.43 29.22
N LYS A 120 12.92 -10.40 30.03
CA LYS A 120 13.49 -11.75 30.08
C LYS A 120 13.43 -12.49 28.74
N HIS A 121 12.35 -12.30 27.98
CA HIS A 121 12.10 -13.01 26.71
C HIS A 121 12.38 -12.15 25.46
N GLY A 122 12.78 -10.91 25.64
CA GLY A 122 13.05 -9.99 24.52
C GLY A 122 11.81 -9.58 23.73
N PHE A 123 10.63 -9.62 24.36
CA PHE A 123 9.39 -9.20 23.72
C PHE A 123 9.29 -7.68 23.66
N ARG A 124 8.76 -7.18 22.57
CA ARG A 124 8.39 -5.77 22.39
C ARG A 124 7.17 -5.41 23.21
N THR A 125 6.92 -4.13 23.39
CA THR A 125 5.66 -3.63 23.93
C THR A 125 4.52 -3.89 22.93
N ARG A 126 3.31 -3.99 23.45
CA ARG A 126 2.12 -4.12 22.59
C ARG A 126 2.00 -2.97 21.60
N ALA A 127 2.30 -1.75 22.04
CA ALA A 127 2.27 -0.56 21.20
C ALA A 127 3.31 -0.62 20.07
N GLU A 128 4.54 -1.08 20.35
CA GLU A 128 5.58 -1.28 19.35
C GLU A 128 5.14 -2.33 18.31
N ASN A 129 4.60 -3.45 18.73
CA ASN A 129 4.11 -4.49 17.83
C ASN A 129 2.97 -3.99 16.94
N ILE A 130 1.98 -3.28 17.50
CA ILE A 130 0.90 -2.67 16.72
C ILE A 130 1.47 -1.64 15.74
N ALA A 131 2.41 -0.81 16.17
CA ALA A 131 3.06 0.16 15.28
C ALA A 131 3.79 -0.54 14.12
N SER A 132 4.54 -1.62 14.39
CA SER A 132 5.28 -2.36 13.35
C SER A 132 4.35 -3.11 12.39
N ILE A 133 3.17 -3.54 12.80
CA ILE A 133 2.17 -4.12 11.87
C ILE A 133 1.65 -3.06 10.90
N HIS A 134 1.43 -1.85 11.36
CA HIS A 134 0.93 -0.76 10.52
C HIS A 134 2.03 0.02 9.79
N PHE A 135 3.26 0.00 10.28
CA PHE A 135 4.40 0.75 9.74
C PHE A 135 5.68 -0.11 9.78
N PRO A 136 5.68 -1.28 9.12
CA PRO A 136 6.81 -2.19 9.19
C PRO A 136 8.03 -1.59 8.50
N THR A 137 9.20 -1.85 9.07
CA THR A 137 10.50 -1.49 8.47
C THR A 137 11.02 -2.57 7.53
N SER A 138 10.56 -3.82 7.73
CA SER A 138 10.84 -4.98 6.88
C SER A 138 9.71 -6.01 6.99
N LEU A 139 9.69 -7.02 6.12
CA LEU A 139 8.74 -8.13 6.23
C LEU A 139 9.00 -8.95 7.50
N GLU A 140 10.27 -9.11 7.90
CA GLU A 140 10.64 -9.78 9.15
C GLU A 140 10.11 -9.03 10.38
N ASP A 141 10.19 -7.69 10.37
CA ASP A 141 9.63 -6.83 11.42
C ASP A 141 8.12 -7.01 11.54
N PHE A 142 7.41 -7.06 10.40
CA PHE A 142 5.98 -7.34 10.33
C PHE A 142 5.63 -8.71 10.92
N ASP A 143 6.31 -9.78 10.45
CA ASP A 143 6.02 -11.16 10.87
C ASP A 143 6.31 -11.36 12.36
N ARG A 144 7.42 -10.84 12.86
CA ARG A 144 7.75 -10.85 14.28
C ARG A 144 6.67 -10.17 15.11
N SER A 145 6.27 -8.97 14.73
CA SER A 145 5.27 -8.20 15.47
C SER A 145 3.90 -8.87 15.48
N ARG A 146 3.55 -9.56 14.40
CA ARG A 146 2.32 -10.35 14.30
C ARG A 146 2.35 -11.59 15.21
N GLN A 147 3.52 -12.19 15.42
CA GLN A 147 3.66 -13.36 16.30
C GLN A 147 3.65 -12.98 17.78
N GLU A 148 4.10 -11.77 18.12
CA GLU A 148 4.17 -11.27 19.49
C GLU A 148 2.84 -10.65 19.99
N LEU A 149 1.82 -10.45 19.12
CA LEU A 149 0.48 -9.94 19.47
C LEU A 149 -0.51 -11.07 19.79
#